data_8a6041ffc853111c94fee8eef2b345e6
#
_entry.id   8a6041ffc853111c94fee8eef2b345e6
#
_cell.length_a   1.000
_cell.length_b   1.000
_cell.length_c   1.000
_cell.angle_alpha   90.00
_cell.angle_beta   90.00
_cell.angle_gamma   90.00
#
_symmetry.space_group_name_H-M   'P 1'
#
loop_
_entity.id
_entity.type
_entity.pdbx_description
1 polymer ?
#
loop_
_entity_poly.entity_id
_entity_poly.type
_entity_poly.pdbx_seq_one_letter_code
_entity_poly.pdbx_strand_id
1 'polypeptide(L)'
;MEAAQPLSRAKLTSRTGMNAQIHSFETAGTVDGPGLRFVLFLHGCPLRCRFCHNPDTWASGAKASMSASEILSEVEKYSPFFKMSGGGVTISGGEPLMQPDFLAEFLALLKSRGIHSAVDTCGYTDITGRVAEIVELADMFLLDVKHVDARGHIELTGRDYEKPRRFLDYLCEKNKRIWIRCVLVNGITAEREYAEKLGEYLRQYGGKIERVELLPYHRLGVGKWRELGLKYSLEGVEPTSPETVAEFKKILRGYLPTPEII
;
A
#
# COMPACT_ATOMS: atom_id res chain seq x y z
N MET A 1 29.89 41.81 22.02
CA MET A 1 28.46 41.68 21.66
C MET A 1 28.38 41.70 20.15
N GLU A 2 28.43 40.53 19.56
CA GLU A 2 28.39 40.37 18.10
C GLU A 2 27.02 39.78 17.71
N ALA A 3 26.32 40.55 16.86
CA ALA A 3 24.94 40.23 16.50
C ALA A 3 24.90 39.09 15.53
N ALA A 4 24.10 38.07 15.87
CA ALA A 4 23.82 36.92 15.01
C ALA A 4 23.09 37.34 13.73
N GLN A 5 23.68 37.04 12.57
CA GLN A 5 23.04 37.22 11.27
C GLN A 5 21.90 36.18 11.05
N PRO A 6 20.77 36.59 10.46
CA PRO A 6 19.69 35.66 10.14
C PRO A 6 20.08 34.77 8.96
N LEU A 7 19.82 33.47 9.13
CA LEU A 7 19.97 32.43 8.09
C LEU A 7 19.18 32.82 6.83
N SER A 8 19.89 32.87 5.71
CA SER A 8 19.33 33.19 4.40
C SER A 8 18.29 32.13 3.98
N ARG A 9 17.12 32.61 3.56
CA ARG A 9 16.13 31.81 2.82
C ARG A 9 16.82 31.17 1.62
N ALA A 10 17.09 29.86 1.70
CA ALA A 10 17.50 29.09 0.54
C ALA A 10 16.39 29.23 -0.51
N LYS A 11 16.73 29.73 -1.68
CA LYS A 11 15.86 29.82 -2.85
C LYS A 11 15.42 28.39 -3.20
N LEU A 12 14.14 28.10 -2.98
CA LEU A 12 13.48 26.98 -3.62
C LEU A 12 13.53 27.25 -5.13
N THR A 13 14.54 26.71 -5.80
CA THR A 13 14.54 26.64 -7.27
C THR A 13 13.34 25.80 -7.65
N SER A 14 12.42 26.38 -8.41
CA SER A 14 11.27 25.70 -9.02
C SER A 14 11.79 24.57 -9.92
N ARG A 15 11.94 23.36 -9.34
CA ARG A 15 11.98 22.13 -10.13
C ARG A 15 10.58 22.01 -10.71
N THR A 16 10.47 21.99 -12.03
CA THR A 16 9.24 21.60 -12.73
C THR A 16 8.78 20.30 -12.10
N GLY A 17 7.62 20.35 -11.41
CA GLY A 17 7.11 19.21 -10.62
C GLY A 17 7.02 17.95 -11.46
N MET A 18 7.40 16.81 -10.88
CA MET A 18 7.31 15.53 -11.58
C MET A 18 5.83 15.14 -11.68
N ASN A 19 5.39 14.80 -12.89
CA ASN A 19 4.03 14.36 -13.10
C ASN A 19 3.87 12.87 -12.72
N ALA A 20 2.79 12.55 -12.01
CA ALA A 20 2.40 11.17 -11.75
C ALA A 20 1.82 10.51 -13.00
N GLN A 21 2.12 9.24 -13.17
CA GLN A 21 1.39 8.38 -14.10
C GLN A 21 0.17 7.82 -13.35
N ILE A 22 -1.01 8.37 -13.64
CA ILE A 22 -2.23 8.09 -12.90
C ILE A 22 -3.08 7.09 -13.67
N HIS A 23 -3.60 6.09 -12.94
CA HIS A 23 -4.62 5.18 -13.43
C HIS A 23 -6.04 5.78 -13.20
N SER A 24 -6.37 6.09 -11.95
CA SER A 24 -7.69 6.58 -11.55
C SER A 24 -7.70 7.20 -10.15
N PHE A 25 -8.84 7.79 -9.78
CA PHE A 25 -9.15 8.24 -8.43
C PHE A 25 -10.42 7.56 -7.92
N GLU A 26 -10.47 7.34 -6.61
CA GLU A 26 -11.70 7.02 -5.88
C GLU A 26 -11.87 8.02 -4.75
N THR A 27 -13.07 8.63 -4.63
CA THR A 27 -13.26 9.80 -3.76
C THR A 27 -13.91 9.49 -2.42
N ALA A 28 -14.35 8.25 -2.21
CA ALA A 28 -15.05 7.80 -1.00
C ALA A 28 -14.65 6.38 -0.57
N GLY A 29 -13.35 6.05 -0.69
CA GLY A 29 -12.82 4.76 -0.22
C GLY A 29 -13.04 4.58 1.28
N THR A 30 -13.59 3.44 1.68
CA THR A 30 -13.89 3.09 3.07
C THR A 30 -13.05 1.93 3.58
N VAL A 31 -12.29 1.28 2.70
CA VAL A 31 -11.49 0.08 2.98
C VAL A 31 -9.99 0.29 2.74
N ASP A 32 -9.58 1.51 2.41
CA ASP A 32 -8.20 1.83 2.03
C ASP A 32 -7.48 2.65 3.11
N GLY A 33 -7.75 2.37 4.36
CA GLY A 33 -7.21 3.05 5.53
C GLY A 33 -8.28 3.64 6.45
N PRO A 34 -7.89 4.41 7.48
CA PRO A 34 -8.83 4.95 8.45
C PRO A 34 -9.71 6.05 7.85
N GLY A 35 -10.99 6.05 8.22
CA GLY A 35 -11.96 7.07 7.78
C GLY A 35 -12.28 7.02 6.29
N LEU A 36 -12.83 8.12 5.76
CA LEU A 36 -13.08 8.26 4.32
C LEU A 36 -11.79 8.68 3.61
N ARG A 37 -11.45 7.96 2.53
CA ARG A 37 -10.20 8.17 1.79
C ARG A 37 -10.47 8.71 0.39
N PHE A 38 -9.65 9.67 -0.02
CA PHE A 38 -9.40 9.90 -1.43
C PHE A 38 -8.28 8.95 -1.84
N VAL A 39 -8.58 8.00 -2.73
CA VAL A 39 -7.60 6.99 -3.16
C VAL A 39 -7.06 7.38 -4.53
N LEU A 40 -5.74 7.55 -4.62
CA LEU A 40 -5.00 7.80 -5.85
C LEU A 40 -4.37 6.49 -6.33
N PHE A 41 -4.84 5.95 -7.45
CA PHE A 41 -4.26 4.76 -8.08
C PHE A 41 -3.22 5.16 -9.13
N LEU A 42 -1.97 4.74 -8.91
CA LEU A 42 -0.84 4.98 -9.82
C LEU A 42 -0.62 3.82 -10.78
N HIS A 43 -0.02 4.10 -11.94
CA HIS A 43 0.48 3.09 -12.86
C HIS A 43 1.89 2.61 -12.48
N GLY A 44 2.21 1.41 -12.97
CA GLY A 44 3.48 0.72 -12.74
C GLY A 44 3.41 -0.24 -11.55
N CYS A 45 3.71 -1.52 -11.77
CA CYS A 45 3.87 -2.50 -10.72
C CYS A 45 4.95 -3.51 -11.09
N PRO A 46 5.92 -3.82 -10.20
CA PRO A 46 6.96 -4.80 -10.49
C PRO A 46 6.47 -6.24 -10.33
N LEU A 47 5.35 -6.44 -9.61
CA LEU A 47 4.77 -7.75 -9.34
C LEU A 47 3.80 -8.18 -10.45
N ARG A 48 3.55 -9.49 -10.51
CA ARG A 48 2.56 -10.13 -11.39
C ARG A 48 1.69 -11.07 -10.56
N CYS A 49 1.07 -10.50 -9.50
CA CYS A 49 0.25 -11.28 -8.58
C CYS A 49 -0.87 -12.02 -9.31
N ARG A 50 -0.98 -13.32 -9.09
CA ARG A 50 -1.95 -14.20 -9.75
C ARG A 50 -3.41 -13.82 -9.47
N PHE A 51 -3.67 -13.14 -8.35
CA PHE A 51 -4.99 -12.64 -7.93
C PHE A 51 -5.19 -11.14 -8.19
N CYS A 52 -4.33 -10.48 -8.96
CA CYS A 52 -4.39 -9.02 -9.11
C CYS A 52 -5.75 -8.54 -9.63
N HIS A 53 -6.35 -7.57 -8.93
CA HIS A 53 -7.60 -6.93 -9.36
C HIS A 53 -7.39 -5.80 -10.36
N ASN A 54 -6.16 -5.27 -10.43
CA ASN A 54 -5.81 -4.14 -11.28
C ASN A 54 -4.62 -4.47 -12.22
N PRO A 55 -4.68 -5.54 -13.04
CA PRO A 55 -3.60 -5.87 -13.98
C PRO A 55 -3.39 -4.77 -15.02
N ASP A 56 -4.37 -3.92 -15.25
CA ASP A 56 -4.34 -2.72 -16.07
C ASP A 56 -3.39 -1.62 -15.54
N THR A 57 -2.98 -1.69 -14.27
CA THR A 57 -1.97 -0.80 -13.69
C THR A 57 -0.53 -1.28 -13.89
N TRP A 58 -0.30 -2.50 -14.38
CA TRP A 58 1.05 -3.08 -14.44
C TRP A 58 2.01 -2.35 -15.36
N ALA A 59 1.51 -1.87 -16.50
CA ALA A 59 2.32 -1.13 -17.45
C ALA A 59 2.61 0.29 -16.95
N SER A 60 3.80 0.79 -17.25
CA SER A 60 4.08 2.22 -17.22
C SER A 60 3.63 2.83 -18.55
N GLY A 61 3.12 4.05 -18.52
CA GLY A 61 2.56 4.72 -19.71
C GLY A 61 1.08 5.04 -19.54
N ALA A 62 0.83 5.90 -18.57
CA ALA A 62 -0.51 6.33 -18.20
C ALA A 62 -1.24 7.11 -19.31
N LYS A 63 -2.56 6.97 -19.33
CA LYS A 63 -3.45 7.83 -20.15
C LYS A 63 -3.56 9.25 -19.58
N ALA A 64 -3.31 9.44 -18.28
CA ALA A 64 -3.34 10.70 -17.59
C ALA A 64 -2.03 10.95 -16.83
N SER A 65 -1.57 12.21 -16.87
CA SER A 65 -0.38 12.66 -16.18
C SER A 65 -0.70 13.98 -15.50
N MET A 66 -0.52 14.06 -14.17
CA MET A 66 -0.81 15.26 -13.38
C MET A 66 0.35 15.53 -12.41
N SER A 67 0.58 16.80 -12.14
CA SER A 67 1.52 17.23 -11.10
C SER A 67 0.95 17.01 -9.69
N ALA A 68 1.81 16.94 -8.69
CA ALA A 68 1.40 16.81 -7.29
C ALA A 68 0.47 17.98 -6.85
N SER A 69 0.69 19.18 -7.36
CA SER A 69 -0.15 20.35 -7.05
C SER A 69 -1.54 20.28 -7.67
N GLU A 70 -1.68 19.77 -8.90
CA GLU A 70 -2.98 19.56 -9.53
C GLU A 70 -3.80 18.54 -8.77
N ILE A 71 -3.16 17.41 -8.38
CA ILE A 71 -3.82 16.37 -7.58
C ILE A 71 -4.21 16.93 -6.20
N LEU A 72 -3.35 17.71 -5.54
CA LEU A 72 -3.68 18.33 -4.27
C LEU A 72 -4.93 19.21 -4.38
N SER A 73 -5.06 20.00 -5.47
CA SER A 73 -6.24 20.83 -5.71
C SER A 73 -7.54 20.04 -5.81
N GLU A 74 -7.49 18.80 -6.35
CA GLU A 74 -8.63 17.88 -6.36
C GLU A 74 -8.90 17.35 -4.94
N VAL A 75 -7.87 16.91 -4.24
CA VAL A 75 -7.95 16.37 -2.87
C VAL A 75 -8.54 17.37 -1.88
N GLU A 76 -8.17 18.65 -1.95
CA GLU A 76 -8.63 19.69 -1.04
C GLU A 76 -10.16 19.87 -1.07
N LYS A 77 -10.84 19.52 -2.16
CA LYS A 77 -12.31 19.55 -2.27
C LYS A 77 -12.97 18.58 -1.27
N TYR A 78 -12.26 17.55 -0.83
CA TYR A 78 -12.75 16.51 0.10
C TYR A 78 -12.30 16.74 1.55
N SER A 79 -11.57 17.81 1.84
CA SER A 79 -11.07 18.13 3.20
C SER A 79 -12.15 18.13 4.30
N PRO A 80 -13.40 18.59 4.07
CA PRO A 80 -14.45 18.49 5.09
C PRO A 80 -14.76 17.03 5.49
N PHE A 81 -14.77 16.11 4.54
CA PHE A 81 -15.03 14.68 4.79
C PHE A 81 -13.87 14.04 5.59
N PHE A 82 -12.63 14.42 5.30
CA PHE A 82 -11.46 13.95 6.07
C PHE A 82 -11.54 14.38 7.53
N LYS A 83 -11.88 15.64 7.78
CA LYS A 83 -12.03 16.18 9.15
C LYS A 83 -13.14 15.48 9.93
N MET A 84 -14.25 15.15 9.28
CA MET A 84 -15.40 14.48 9.93
C MET A 84 -15.13 13.01 10.23
N SER A 85 -14.41 12.32 9.36
CA SER A 85 -14.23 10.86 9.44
C SER A 85 -12.88 10.43 10.05
N GLY A 86 -11.95 11.37 10.26
CA GLY A 86 -10.54 11.04 10.56
C GLY A 86 -9.81 10.42 9.36
N GLY A 87 -10.31 10.67 8.14
CA GLY A 87 -9.77 10.14 6.90
C GLY A 87 -8.63 10.96 6.30
N GLY A 88 -8.44 10.83 4.99
CA GLY A 88 -7.36 11.53 4.27
C GLY A 88 -7.11 10.94 2.88
N VAL A 89 -5.86 10.87 2.47
CA VAL A 89 -5.45 10.37 1.15
C VAL A 89 -4.75 9.03 1.29
N THR A 90 -5.08 8.09 0.41
CA THR A 90 -4.32 6.84 0.22
C THR A 90 -3.74 6.82 -1.17
N ILE A 91 -2.44 6.59 -1.27
CA ILE A 91 -1.73 6.41 -2.55
C ILE A 91 -1.54 4.92 -2.75
N SER A 92 -2.14 4.38 -3.80
CA SER A 92 -2.24 2.95 -4.13
C SER A 92 -2.06 2.74 -5.65
N GLY A 93 -2.65 1.70 -6.22
CA GLY A 93 -2.72 1.44 -7.67
C GLY A 93 -1.96 0.20 -8.09
N GLY A 94 -0.88 0.38 -8.86
CA GLY A 94 0.12 -0.64 -9.11
C GLY A 94 1.03 -0.78 -7.90
N GLU A 95 2.14 -0.06 -7.90
CA GLU A 95 3.06 0.07 -6.77
C GLU A 95 3.52 1.53 -6.66
N PRO A 96 3.07 2.29 -5.65
CA PRO A 96 3.41 3.71 -5.52
C PRO A 96 4.91 3.99 -5.43
N LEU A 97 5.67 3.08 -4.82
CA LEU A 97 7.13 3.21 -4.69
C LEU A 97 7.89 3.09 -6.02
N MET A 98 7.21 2.80 -7.13
CA MET A 98 7.79 2.91 -8.49
C MET A 98 7.83 4.35 -9.01
N GLN A 99 7.12 5.28 -8.36
CA GLN A 99 7.14 6.72 -8.68
C GLN A 99 7.65 7.53 -7.48
N PRO A 100 8.87 7.26 -6.97
CA PRO A 100 9.30 7.74 -5.66
C PRO A 100 9.47 9.27 -5.60
N ASP A 101 9.88 9.90 -6.68
CA ASP A 101 10.07 11.37 -6.69
C ASP A 101 8.74 12.11 -6.62
N PHE A 102 7.75 11.67 -7.39
CA PHE A 102 6.39 12.18 -7.30
C PHE A 102 5.78 11.91 -5.92
N LEU A 103 5.92 10.69 -5.42
CA LEU A 103 5.33 10.29 -4.14
C LEU A 103 5.88 11.12 -2.98
N ALA A 104 7.19 11.38 -2.93
CA ALA A 104 7.80 12.22 -1.91
C ALA A 104 7.29 13.67 -1.99
N GLU A 105 7.21 14.26 -3.19
CA GLU A 105 6.67 15.60 -3.40
C GLU A 105 5.20 15.69 -2.94
N PHE A 106 4.38 14.72 -3.34
CA PHE A 106 2.96 14.72 -2.99
C PHE A 106 2.72 14.54 -1.49
N LEU A 107 3.44 13.62 -0.83
CA LEU A 107 3.37 13.45 0.62
C LEU A 107 3.80 14.70 1.38
N ALA A 108 4.84 15.40 0.92
CA ALA A 108 5.26 16.68 1.51
C ALA A 108 4.17 17.76 1.39
N LEU A 109 3.47 17.82 0.26
CA LEU A 109 2.33 18.73 0.06
C LEU A 109 1.16 18.35 0.99
N LEU A 110 0.76 17.08 1.07
CA LEU A 110 -0.29 16.62 1.98
C LEU A 110 0.03 16.99 3.43
N LYS A 111 1.26 16.71 3.88
CA LYS A 111 1.74 17.05 5.21
C LYS A 111 1.68 18.55 5.49
N SER A 112 2.05 19.39 4.52
CA SER A 112 1.97 20.85 4.65
C SER A 112 0.55 21.39 4.80
N ARG A 113 -0.45 20.62 4.38
CA ARG A 113 -1.89 20.92 4.50
C ARG A 113 -2.54 20.24 5.71
N GLY A 114 -1.79 19.47 6.49
CA GLY A 114 -2.32 18.69 7.61
C GLY A 114 -3.31 17.59 7.16
N ILE A 115 -3.15 17.07 5.94
CA ILE A 115 -3.96 15.99 5.38
C ILE A 115 -3.26 14.67 5.65
N HIS A 116 -3.94 13.77 6.37
CA HIS A 116 -3.42 12.45 6.70
C HIS A 116 -3.18 11.61 5.44
N SER A 117 -2.00 10.98 5.37
CA SER A 117 -1.55 10.18 4.23
C SER A 117 -1.34 8.72 4.60
N ALA A 118 -1.76 7.81 3.71
CA ALA A 118 -1.44 6.40 3.76
C ALA A 118 -0.80 5.97 2.43
N VAL A 119 0.21 5.10 2.49
CA VAL A 119 0.82 4.47 1.31
C VAL A 119 0.47 3.00 1.32
N ASP A 120 -0.30 2.57 0.31
CA ASP A 120 -0.70 1.18 0.09
C ASP A 120 0.29 0.54 -0.89
N THR A 121 1.12 -0.37 -0.38
CA THR A 121 2.31 -0.86 -1.09
C THR A 121 2.57 -2.34 -0.84
N CYS A 122 3.15 -3.01 -1.82
CA CYS A 122 3.71 -4.35 -1.62
C CYS A 122 5.14 -4.32 -1.03
N GLY A 123 5.75 -3.16 -0.86
CA GLY A 123 7.09 -3.01 -0.32
C GLY A 123 8.22 -3.55 -1.21
N TYR A 124 7.95 -3.87 -2.48
CA TYR A 124 8.98 -4.37 -3.39
C TYR A 124 9.85 -3.23 -3.93
N THR A 125 10.72 -2.73 -3.09
CA THR A 125 11.62 -1.59 -3.40
C THR A 125 12.98 -1.76 -2.76
N ASP A 126 13.96 -0.99 -3.25
CA ASP A 126 15.22 -0.80 -2.54
C ASP A 126 15.11 0.42 -1.62
N ILE A 127 15.63 0.33 -0.39
CA ILE A 127 15.60 1.43 0.58
C ILE A 127 16.67 2.45 0.19
N THR A 128 16.30 3.35 -0.72
CA THR A 128 17.11 4.49 -1.15
C THR A 128 16.85 5.71 -0.27
N GLY A 129 17.65 6.77 -0.43
CA GLY A 129 17.38 8.05 0.25
C GLY A 129 15.98 8.61 -0.03
N ARG A 130 15.47 8.45 -1.26
CA ARG A 130 14.12 8.89 -1.62
C ARG A 130 13.02 8.02 -0.97
N VAL A 131 13.22 6.71 -0.87
CA VAL A 131 12.30 5.82 -0.16
C VAL A 131 12.32 6.13 1.35
N ALA A 132 13.49 6.42 1.92
CA ALA A 132 13.60 6.84 3.32
C ALA A 132 12.82 8.15 3.57
N GLU A 133 12.91 9.12 2.67
CA GLU A 133 12.13 10.37 2.74
C GLU A 133 10.61 10.10 2.68
N ILE A 134 10.15 9.22 1.80
CA ILE A 134 8.75 8.78 1.73
C ILE A 134 8.31 8.19 3.07
N VAL A 135 9.13 7.31 3.66
CA VAL A 135 8.82 6.70 4.95
C VAL A 135 8.72 7.77 6.06
N GLU A 136 9.57 8.78 6.08
CA GLU A 136 9.46 9.88 7.05
C GLU A 136 8.20 10.75 6.84
N LEU A 137 7.80 11.00 5.59
CA LEU A 137 6.69 11.87 5.25
C LEU A 137 5.32 11.24 5.46
N ALA A 138 5.16 9.96 5.11
CA ALA A 138 3.90 9.23 5.24
C ALA A 138 3.49 9.03 6.70
N ASP A 139 2.19 9.17 6.99
CA ASP A 139 1.66 8.96 8.33
C ASP A 139 1.46 7.47 8.64
N MET A 140 1.12 6.65 7.64
CA MET A 140 0.98 5.20 7.80
C MET A 140 1.22 4.43 6.50
N PHE A 141 1.36 3.11 6.65
CA PHE A 141 1.51 2.16 5.54
C PHE A 141 0.45 1.06 5.64
N LEU A 142 -0.19 0.79 4.51
CA LEU A 142 -0.94 -0.44 4.26
C LEU A 142 0.03 -1.36 3.51
N LEU A 143 0.60 -2.33 4.21
CA LEU A 143 1.63 -3.19 3.63
C LEU A 143 1.08 -4.56 3.29
N ASP A 144 1.11 -4.90 2.01
CA ASP A 144 0.71 -6.20 1.53
C ASP A 144 1.74 -7.29 1.84
N VAL A 145 1.41 -8.25 2.68
CA VAL A 145 2.14 -9.51 2.81
C VAL A 145 1.53 -10.52 1.85
N LYS A 146 2.15 -10.67 0.68
CA LYS A 146 1.63 -11.54 -0.39
C LYS A 146 1.85 -13.01 -0.11
N HIS A 147 3.00 -13.35 0.48
CA HIS A 147 3.33 -14.70 0.96
C HIS A 147 4.49 -14.63 1.96
N VAL A 148 4.56 -15.55 2.93
CA VAL A 148 5.58 -15.51 4.01
C VAL A 148 6.79 -16.39 3.76
N ASP A 149 6.79 -17.25 2.74
CA ASP A 149 7.98 -17.96 2.31
C ASP A 149 8.43 -17.57 0.90
N ALA A 150 9.73 -17.73 0.63
CA ALA A 150 10.36 -17.26 -0.59
C ALA A 150 9.80 -17.93 -1.85
N ARG A 151 9.56 -19.25 -1.81
CA ARG A 151 9.06 -20.00 -2.95
C ARG A 151 7.62 -19.61 -3.28
N GLY A 152 6.74 -19.61 -2.27
CA GLY A 152 5.35 -19.22 -2.42
C GLY A 152 5.21 -17.77 -2.89
N HIS A 153 6.07 -16.87 -2.41
CA HIS A 153 6.08 -15.48 -2.88
C HIS A 153 6.42 -15.38 -4.37
N ILE A 154 7.45 -16.09 -4.84
CA ILE A 154 7.81 -16.13 -6.28
C ILE A 154 6.67 -16.73 -7.12
N GLU A 155 6.11 -17.86 -6.69
CA GLU A 155 5.02 -18.52 -7.39
C GLU A 155 3.74 -17.66 -7.49
N LEU A 156 3.48 -16.84 -6.47
CA LEU A 156 2.29 -16.00 -6.39
C LEU A 156 2.46 -14.64 -7.08
N THR A 157 3.67 -14.06 -7.05
CA THR A 157 3.91 -12.66 -7.46
C THR A 157 4.90 -12.50 -8.62
N GLY A 158 5.64 -13.55 -8.95
CA GLY A 158 6.71 -13.51 -9.96
C GLY A 158 8.00 -12.80 -9.51
N ARG A 159 8.15 -12.50 -8.21
CA ARG A 159 9.30 -11.79 -7.64
C ARG A 159 9.76 -12.43 -6.34
N ASP A 160 11.01 -12.13 -5.95
CA ASP A 160 11.58 -12.57 -4.68
C ASP A 160 10.89 -11.92 -3.46
N TYR A 161 11.10 -12.51 -2.30
CA TYR A 161 10.49 -12.13 -1.03
C TYR A 161 11.34 -11.11 -0.24
N GLU A 162 12.64 -10.97 -0.55
CA GLU A 162 13.58 -10.26 0.31
C GLU A 162 13.29 -8.75 0.43
N LYS A 163 12.90 -8.10 -0.68
CA LYS A 163 12.62 -6.65 -0.65
C LYS A 163 11.40 -6.30 0.22
N PRO A 164 10.23 -6.95 0.07
CA PRO A 164 9.08 -6.72 0.96
C PRO A 164 9.40 -6.97 2.44
N ARG A 165 10.15 -8.02 2.75
CA ARG A 165 10.57 -8.34 4.12
C ARG A 165 11.42 -7.22 4.71
N ARG A 166 12.48 -6.81 4.00
CA ARG A 166 13.36 -5.71 4.43
C ARG A 166 12.60 -4.39 4.59
N PHE A 167 11.61 -4.15 3.75
CA PHE A 167 10.80 -2.95 3.86
C PHE A 167 9.93 -2.97 5.12
N LEU A 168 9.33 -4.11 5.48
CA LEU A 168 8.62 -4.26 6.76
C LEU A 168 9.56 -4.05 7.96
N ASP A 169 10.76 -4.68 7.94
CA ASP A 169 11.77 -4.47 8.97
C ASP A 169 12.08 -2.98 9.14
N TYR A 170 12.30 -2.27 8.03
CA TYR A 170 12.60 -0.84 8.03
C TYR A 170 11.45 0.03 8.56
N LEU A 171 10.20 -0.27 8.18
CA LEU A 171 9.03 0.44 8.73
C LEU A 171 8.93 0.26 10.25
N CYS A 172 9.21 -0.95 10.75
CA CYS A 172 9.22 -1.25 12.18
C CYS A 172 10.36 -0.52 12.92
N GLU A 173 11.55 -0.44 12.35
CA GLU A 173 12.68 0.34 12.88
C GLU A 173 12.35 1.83 12.99
N LYS A 174 11.63 2.35 11.99
CA LYS A 174 11.15 3.75 11.94
C LYS A 174 9.91 4.02 12.79
N ASN A 175 9.39 3.01 13.50
CA ASN A 175 8.17 3.10 14.31
C ASN A 175 6.97 3.66 13.52
N LYS A 176 6.81 3.27 12.27
CA LYS A 176 5.67 3.69 11.46
C LYS A 176 4.40 2.94 11.85
N ARG A 177 3.26 3.58 11.66
CA ARG A 177 1.95 2.92 11.77
C ARG A 177 1.79 1.97 10.58
N ILE A 178 1.53 0.70 10.87
CA ILE A 178 1.49 -0.37 9.85
C ILE A 178 0.19 -1.15 10.00
N TRP A 179 -0.56 -1.21 8.91
CA TRP A 179 -1.60 -2.22 8.72
C TRP A 179 -1.07 -3.26 7.74
N ILE A 180 -1.10 -4.52 8.12
CA ILE A 180 -0.76 -5.63 7.23
C ILE A 180 -2.00 -6.05 6.48
N ARG A 181 -1.87 -6.27 5.17
CA ARG A 181 -2.95 -6.76 4.30
C ARG A 181 -2.56 -8.11 3.71
N CYS A 182 -3.45 -9.09 3.82
CA CYS A 182 -3.24 -10.45 3.32
C CYS A 182 -4.43 -10.90 2.50
N VAL A 183 -4.22 -11.23 1.23
CA VAL A 183 -5.26 -11.84 0.39
C VAL A 183 -5.30 -13.33 0.66
N LEU A 184 -6.46 -13.83 1.07
CA LEU A 184 -6.70 -15.24 1.33
C LEU A 184 -7.20 -15.92 0.06
N VAL A 185 -6.38 -16.77 -0.57
CA VAL A 185 -6.68 -17.49 -1.80
C VAL A 185 -6.74 -18.98 -1.48
N ASN A 186 -7.89 -19.62 -1.72
CA ASN A 186 -8.08 -21.06 -1.48
C ASN A 186 -7.02 -21.89 -2.20
N GLY A 187 -6.43 -22.85 -1.50
CA GLY A 187 -5.34 -23.70 -1.99
C GLY A 187 -3.96 -23.02 -2.03
N ILE A 188 -3.83 -21.75 -1.57
CA ILE A 188 -2.55 -21.03 -1.56
C ILE A 188 -2.32 -20.36 -0.21
N THR A 189 -3.10 -19.32 0.13
CA THR A 189 -2.92 -18.50 1.34
C THR A 189 -4.11 -18.53 2.29
N ALA A 190 -5.18 -19.28 1.96
CA ALA A 190 -6.35 -19.45 2.83
C ALA A 190 -6.28 -20.73 3.67
N GLU A 191 -5.19 -21.48 3.62
CA GLU A 191 -5.01 -22.75 4.29
C GLU A 191 -4.62 -22.58 5.77
N ARG A 192 -5.05 -23.48 6.63
CA ARG A 192 -4.72 -23.50 8.05
C ARG A 192 -3.22 -23.41 8.30
N GLU A 193 -2.43 -24.22 7.59
CA GLU A 193 -0.98 -24.25 7.70
C GLU A 193 -0.36 -22.87 7.37
N TYR A 194 -0.94 -22.16 6.39
CA TYR A 194 -0.49 -20.83 6.05
C TYR A 194 -0.85 -19.80 7.13
N ALA A 195 -2.02 -19.94 7.77
CA ALA A 195 -2.39 -19.07 8.90
C ALA A 195 -1.39 -19.19 10.06
N GLU A 196 -0.96 -20.42 10.37
CA GLU A 196 0.05 -20.70 11.42
C GLU A 196 1.41 -20.07 11.04
N LYS A 197 1.86 -20.23 9.79
CA LYS A 197 3.10 -19.61 9.27
C LYS A 197 3.03 -18.09 9.29
N LEU A 198 1.91 -17.50 8.87
CA LEU A 198 1.70 -16.05 8.90
C LEU A 198 1.72 -15.52 10.33
N GLY A 199 1.05 -16.21 11.26
CA GLY A 199 1.04 -15.86 12.67
C GLY A 199 2.45 -15.88 13.27
N GLU A 200 3.22 -16.93 13.03
CA GLU A 200 4.61 -17.04 13.48
C GLU A 200 5.50 -15.95 12.86
N TYR A 201 5.32 -15.67 11.56
CA TYR A 201 6.05 -14.61 10.87
C TYR A 201 5.74 -13.21 11.45
N LEU A 202 4.47 -12.89 11.69
CA LEU A 202 4.10 -11.56 12.18
C LEU A 202 4.39 -11.40 13.68
N ARG A 203 4.41 -12.47 14.47
CA ARG A 203 4.70 -12.44 15.92
C ARG A 203 6.03 -11.78 16.24
N GLN A 204 7.04 -11.91 15.39
CA GLN A 204 8.36 -11.30 15.59
C GLN A 204 8.32 -9.77 15.64
N TYR A 205 7.32 -9.14 15.05
CA TYR A 205 7.16 -7.68 15.01
C TYR A 205 6.40 -7.13 16.23
N GLY A 206 5.76 -8.01 17.02
CA GLY A 206 5.10 -7.65 18.28
C GLY A 206 4.08 -6.51 18.10
N GLY A 207 4.13 -5.53 19.01
CA GLY A 207 3.22 -4.36 19.00
C GLY A 207 3.51 -3.30 17.93
N LYS A 208 4.38 -3.58 16.94
CA LYS A 208 4.67 -2.65 15.83
C LYS A 208 3.60 -2.65 14.75
N ILE A 209 2.81 -3.73 14.66
CA ILE A 209 1.70 -3.86 13.73
C ILE A 209 0.43 -3.41 14.46
N GLU A 210 -0.28 -2.43 13.90
CA GLU A 210 -1.52 -1.90 14.45
C GLU A 210 -2.73 -2.77 14.08
N ARG A 211 -2.76 -3.29 12.83
CA ARG A 211 -3.88 -4.06 12.30
C ARG A 211 -3.40 -5.12 11.31
N VAL A 212 -4.13 -6.23 11.25
CA VAL A 212 -4.02 -7.23 10.17
C VAL A 212 -5.38 -7.35 9.48
N GLU A 213 -5.43 -7.04 8.19
CA GLU A 213 -6.62 -7.13 7.35
C GLU A 213 -6.55 -8.39 6.50
N LEU A 214 -7.51 -9.27 6.68
CA LEU A 214 -7.66 -10.49 5.90
C LEU A 214 -8.64 -10.23 4.76
N LEU A 215 -8.13 -10.20 3.54
CA LEU A 215 -8.91 -9.89 2.35
C LEU A 215 -9.34 -11.18 1.67
N PRO A 216 -10.63 -11.57 1.74
CA PRO A 216 -11.09 -12.78 1.06
C PRO A 216 -10.92 -12.61 -0.46
N TYR A 217 -10.31 -13.63 -1.09
CA TYR A 217 -10.19 -13.66 -2.55
C TYR A 217 -11.58 -13.68 -3.20
N HIS A 218 -11.74 -12.88 -4.25
CA HIS A 218 -12.91 -12.84 -5.10
C HIS A 218 -12.54 -12.58 -6.57
N ARG A 219 -13.49 -12.79 -7.50
CA ARG A 219 -13.24 -12.81 -8.94
C ARG A 219 -13.62 -11.52 -9.68
N LEU A 220 -13.88 -10.42 -8.97
CA LEU A 220 -14.33 -9.16 -9.59
C LEU A 220 -13.31 -8.56 -10.59
N GLY A 221 -12.01 -8.80 -10.39
CA GLY A 221 -10.96 -8.33 -11.30
C GLY A 221 -10.78 -9.14 -12.60
N VAL A 222 -11.41 -10.32 -12.74
CA VAL A 222 -11.16 -11.23 -13.89
C VAL A 222 -11.53 -10.61 -15.24
N GLY A 223 -12.55 -9.72 -15.28
CA GLY A 223 -12.91 -8.99 -16.48
C GLY A 223 -11.73 -8.23 -17.09
N LYS A 224 -10.97 -7.53 -16.28
CA LYS A 224 -9.78 -6.76 -16.72
C LYS A 224 -8.69 -7.66 -17.33
N TRP A 225 -8.48 -8.88 -16.80
CA TRP A 225 -7.53 -9.83 -17.39
C TRP A 225 -7.94 -10.24 -18.80
N ARG A 226 -9.23 -10.49 -19.03
CA ARG A 226 -9.77 -10.84 -20.35
C ARG A 226 -9.65 -9.68 -21.33
N GLU A 227 -9.99 -8.45 -20.91
CA GLU A 227 -9.85 -7.23 -21.71
C GLU A 227 -8.41 -6.97 -22.15
N LEU A 228 -7.43 -7.32 -21.29
CA LEU A 228 -6.00 -7.23 -21.58
C LEU A 228 -5.45 -8.43 -22.37
N GLY A 229 -6.27 -9.43 -22.69
CA GLY A 229 -5.82 -10.66 -23.34
C GLY A 229 -4.90 -11.52 -22.47
N LEU A 230 -4.92 -11.34 -21.14
CA LEU A 230 -4.09 -12.06 -20.20
C LEU A 230 -4.78 -13.33 -19.70
N LYS A 231 -4.02 -14.44 -19.58
CA LYS A 231 -4.52 -15.67 -19.00
C LYS A 231 -4.63 -15.54 -17.47
N TYR A 232 -5.86 -15.70 -16.94
CA TYR A 232 -6.08 -15.72 -15.51
C TYR A 232 -5.77 -17.10 -14.92
N SER A 233 -4.72 -17.20 -14.12
CA SER A 233 -4.22 -18.50 -13.62
C SER A 233 -5.04 -19.09 -12.45
N LEU A 234 -5.97 -18.31 -11.87
CA LEU A 234 -6.85 -18.74 -10.77
C LEU A 234 -8.30 -18.94 -11.25
N GLU A 235 -8.53 -19.25 -12.54
CA GLU A 235 -9.88 -19.32 -13.10
C GLU A 235 -10.78 -20.38 -12.41
N GLY A 236 -10.20 -21.49 -11.94
CA GLY A 236 -10.90 -22.55 -11.21
C GLY A 236 -10.93 -22.39 -9.70
N VAL A 237 -10.40 -21.28 -9.16
CA VAL A 237 -10.36 -21.04 -7.71
C VAL A 237 -11.62 -20.30 -7.28
N GLU A 238 -12.37 -20.91 -6.34
CA GLU A 238 -13.58 -20.31 -5.77
C GLU A 238 -13.23 -19.14 -4.82
N PRO A 239 -14.12 -18.14 -4.68
CA PRO A 239 -13.99 -17.11 -3.66
C PRO A 239 -13.84 -17.68 -2.26
N THR A 240 -13.05 -17.00 -1.41
CA THR A 240 -12.83 -17.45 -0.04
C THR A 240 -14.07 -17.20 0.81
N SER A 241 -14.54 -18.21 1.52
CA SER A 241 -15.75 -18.13 2.32
C SER A 241 -15.57 -17.33 3.62
N PRO A 242 -16.65 -16.76 4.16
CA PRO A 242 -16.61 -16.10 5.48
C PRO A 242 -16.15 -17.04 6.61
N GLU A 243 -16.50 -18.34 6.53
CA GLU A 243 -16.11 -19.35 7.51
C GLU A 243 -14.60 -19.58 7.50
N THR A 244 -13.99 -19.66 6.32
CA THR A 244 -12.53 -19.76 6.16
C THR A 244 -11.83 -18.52 6.76
N VAL A 245 -12.36 -17.32 6.50
CA VAL A 245 -11.83 -16.09 7.09
C VAL A 245 -11.94 -16.11 8.62
N ALA A 246 -13.08 -16.56 9.16
CA ALA A 246 -13.30 -16.63 10.61
C ALA A 246 -12.35 -17.63 11.28
N GLU A 247 -12.11 -18.80 10.67
CA GLU A 247 -11.14 -19.78 11.16
C GLU A 247 -9.72 -19.20 11.13
N PHE A 248 -9.34 -18.57 10.02
CA PHE A 248 -8.04 -17.93 9.87
C PHE A 248 -7.79 -16.86 10.95
N LYS A 249 -8.78 -15.99 11.22
CA LYS A 249 -8.74 -15.01 12.31
C LYS A 249 -8.52 -15.67 13.67
N LYS A 250 -9.23 -16.78 13.95
CA LYS A 250 -9.10 -17.51 15.20
C LYS A 250 -7.68 -18.05 15.40
N ILE A 251 -7.06 -18.57 14.34
CA ILE A 251 -5.68 -19.07 14.38
C ILE A 251 -4.72 -17.90 14.65
N LEU A 252 -4.82 -16.81 13.89
CA LEU A 252 -3.94 -15.66 14.05
C LEU A 252 -4.01 -15.02 15.44
N ARG A 253 -5.19 -14.96 16.06
CA ARG A 253 -5.34 -14.46 17.45
C ARG A 253 -4.55 -15.25 18.47
N GLY A 254 -4.24 -16.53 18.19
CA GLY A 254 -3.34 -17.35 19.03
C GLY A 254 -1.88 -16.92 18.98
N TYR A 255 -1.47 -16.26 17.90
CA TYR A 255 -0.09 -15.76 17.68
C TYR A 255 0.05 -14.26 17.97
N LEU A 256 -1.01 -13.50 17.71
CA LEU A 256 -1.01 -12.03 17.68
C LEU A 256 -2.07 -11.49 18.66
N PRO A 257 -1.72 -11.33 19.94
CA PRO A 257 -2.71 -10.85 20.95
C PRO A 257 -2.97 -9.34 20.85
N THR A 258 -2.14 -8.57 20.16
CA THR A 258 -2.16 -7.11 20.19
C THR A 258 -2.69 -6.42 18.92
N PRO A 259 -2.43 -6.83 17.66
CA PRO A 259 -3.06 -6.14 16.54
C PRO A 259 -4.55 -6.47 16.43
N GLU A 260 -5.33 -5.50 15.98
CA GLU A 260 -6.69 -5.76 15.54
C GLU A 260 -6.64 -6.66 14.28
N ILE A 261 -7.42 -7.75 14.28
CA ILE A 261 -7.51 -8.67 13.12
C ILE A 261 -8.93 -8.59 12.56
N ILE A 262 -9.10 -8.05 11.37
CA ILE A 262 -10.38 -7.84 10.69
C ILE A 262 -10.50 -8.60 9.39
#